data_8c765b82606586f4f1aabb374ab0eb46
#
_entry.id   8c765b82606586f4f1aabb374ab0eb46
#
_cell.length_a   1.000
_cell.length_b   1.000
_cell.length_c   1.000
_cell.angle_alpha   90.00
_cell.angle_beta   90.00
_cell.angle_gamma   90.00
#
_symmetry.space_group_name_H-M   'P 1'
#
loop_
_entity.id
_entity.type
_entity.pdbx_description
1 polymer ?
#
loop_
_entity_poly.entity_id
_entity_poly.type
_entity_poly.pdbx_seq_one_letter_code
_entity_poly.pdbx_strand_id
1 'polypeptide(L)'
;QYFEWVDASREELFTEDPNDRRRLAGQVWYPAAASRSEARQPYLDFPERRLDMIAYQSGLPRFMITHMQRVQTNAVLNAPLLAQDQKTPVVLFSHGLSGMKNQNTIQAEMLASHGITVISVDHAYDAYLTIFADGSEADYRSSDTENRTGEAFLAFRSPQLNTRVADLVFVLNEIERRSDEND
;
A
#
# COMPACT_ATOMS: atom_id res chain seq x y z
N GLN A 1 -3.81 10.00 3.19
CA GLN A 1 -2.74 9.96 4.21
C GLN A 1 -1.89 8.71 4.04
N TYR A 2 -0.56 8.82 4.23
CA TYR A 2 0.34 7.66 4.31
C TYR A 2 0.56 7.25 5.75
N PHE A 3 0.86 5.98 5.96
CA PHE A 3 1.27 5.45 7.25
C PHE A 3 2.32 4.35 7.08
N GLU A 4 3.06 4.11 8.14
CA GLU A 4 3.95 2.96 8.28
C GLU A 4 3.75 2.35 9.66
N TRP A 5 3.58 1.03 9.69
CA TRP A 5 3.44 0.26 10.93
C TRP A 5 4.42 -0.90 10.95
N VAL A 6 4.90 -1.22 12.15
CA VAL A 6 5.81 -2.33 12.40
C VAL A 6 5.08 -3.37 13.23
N ASP A 7 4.96 -4.56 12.70
CA ASP A 7 4.49 -5.71 13.46
C ASP A 7 5.68 -6.34 14.22
N ALA A 8 5.85 -5.91 15.47
CA ALA A 8 6.96 -6.35 16.31
C ALA A 8 6.87 -7.85 16.69
N SER A 9 5.72 -8.49 16.50
CA SER A 9 5.51 -9.91 16.80
C SER A 9 5.99 -10.85 15.69
N ARG A 10 6.23 -10.32 14.49
CA ARG A 10 6.64 -11.13 13.33
C ARG A 10 8.01 -10.72 12.82
N GLU A 11 8.83 -11.71 12.54
CA GLU A 11 10.09 -11.54 11.81
C GLU A 11 9.84 -11.21 10.34
N GLU A 12 10.76 -10.46 9.72
CA GLU A 12 10.76 -10.28 8.28
C GLU A 12 11.45 -11.49 7.61
N LEU A 13 10.69 -12.23 6.81
CA LEU A 13 11.17 -13.49 6.23
C LEU A 13 12.08 -13.31 5.00
N PHE A 14 12.17 -12.12 4.46
CA PHE A 14 12.92 -11.82 3.24
C PHE A 14 14.27 -11.13 3.51
N THR A 15 14.60 -10.85 4.75
CA THR A 15 15.89 -10.31 5.18
C THR A 15 16.70 -11.36 5.93
N GLU A 16 18.03 -11.16 5.97
CA GLU A 16 18.93 -12.09 6.66
C GLU A 16 19.10 -11.74 8.15
N ASP A 17 18.70 -10.52 8.56
CA ASP A 17 18.79 -10.10 9.95
C ASP A 17 17.61 -10.66 10.76
N PRO A 18 17.86 -11.54 11.75
CA PRO A 18 16.79 -12.12 12.56
C PRO A 18 16.12 -11.10 13.51
N ASN A 19 16.68 -9.89 13.60
CA ASN A 19 16.07 -8.81 14.37
C ASN A 19 15.11 -7.95 13.55
N ASP A 20 15.13 -8.08 12.24
CA ASP A 20 14.19 -7.36 11.38
C ASP A 20 12.76 -7.79 11.68
N ARG A 21 11.88 -6.81 11.72
CA ARG A 21 10.44 -7.01 11.97
C ARG A 21 9.65 -6.65 10.76
N ARG A 22 8.50 -7.32 10.61
CA ARG A 22 7.60 -7.08 9.49
C ARG A 22 7.11 -5.65 9.47
N ARG A 23 7.41 -4.90 8.40
CA ARG A 23 7.02 -3.51 8.19
C ARG A 23 5.96 -3.43 7.10
N LEU A 24 4.97 -2.57 7.30
CA LEU A 24 3.88 -2.31 6.35
C LEU A 24 3.83 -0.81 6.04
N ALA A 25 3.94 -0.48 4.77
CA ALA A 25 3.71 0.88 4.29
C ALA A 25 2.33 0.95 3.64
N GLY A 26 1.49 1.88 4.08
CA GLY A 26 0.11 1.96 3.62
C GLY A 26 -0.35 3.35 3.27
N GLN A 27 -1.54 3.41 2.72
CA GLN A 27 -2.25 4.63 2.39
C GLN A 27 -3.71 4.52 2.79
N VAL A 28 -4.24 5.61 3.34
CA VAL A 28 -5.64 5.72 3.72
C VAL A 28 -6.30 6.82 2.89
N TRP A 29 -7.46 6.50 2.32
CA TRP A 29 -8.41 7.45 1.76
C TRP A 29 -9.64 7.49 2.65
N TYR A 30 -10.08 8.67 3.02
CA TYR A 30 -11.20 8.88 3.93
C TYR A 30 -12.01 10.10 3.49
N PRO A 31 -13.28 10.19 3.89
CA PRO A 31 -14.09 11.38 3.68
C PRO A 31 -13.41 12.60 4.31
N ALA A 32 -13.12 13.61 3.51
CA ALA A 32 -12.34 14.75 3.96
C ALA A 32 -13.02 16.08 3.61
N ALA A 33 -12.87 17.06 4.49
CA ALA A 33 -13.27 18.44 4.27
C ALA A 33 -12.13 19.19 3.56
N ALA A 34 -12.01 19.02 2.26
CA ALA A 34 -10.94 19.63 1.47
C ALA A 34 -11.48 20.70 0.50
N SER A 35 -10.75 21.80 0.36
CA SER A 35 -11.04 22.84 -0.62
C SER A 35 -10.54 22.45 -2.01
N ARG A 36 -11.22 22.95 -3.05
CA ARG A 36 -10.75 22.80 -4.44
C ARG A 36 -9.42 23.50 -4.72
N SER A 37 -9.07 24.50 -3.92
CA SER A 37 -7.83 25.27 -4.05
C SER A 37 -6.62 24.60 -3.41
N GLU A 38 -6.80 23.52 -2.63
CA GLU A 38 -5.70 22.82 -2.00
C GLU A 38 -4.93 21.95 -3.00
N ALA A 39 -3.63 21.80 -2.77
CA ALA A 39 -2.77 21.02 -3.63
C ALA A 39 -3.19 19.53 -3.63
N ARG A 40 -3.36 18.98 -4.81
CA ARG A 40 -3.72 17.57 -4.99
C ARG A 40 -2.51 16.67 -4.73
N GLN A 41 -2.77 15.51 -4.17
CA GLN A 41 -1.75 14.51 -3.96
C GLN A 41 -1.31 13.91 -5.30
N PRO A 42 0.00 13.78 -5.57
CA PRO A 42 0.47 12.99 -6.70
C PRO A 42 0.00 11.54 -6.61
N TYR A 43 -0.25 10.92 -7.78
CA TYR A 43 -0.60 9.50 -7.85
C TYR A 43 0.52 8.59 -7.32
N LEU A 44 1.76 8.88 -7.68
CA LEU A 44 2.92 8.13 -7.20
C LEU A 44 3.55 8.83 -5.99
N ASP A 45 3.67 8.13 -4.89
CA ASP A 45 4.63 8.44 -3.84
C ASP A 45 6.04 8.13 -4.36
N PHE A 46 7.06 8.88 -3.94
CA PHE A 46 8.44 8.70 -4.40
C PHE A 46 8.56 8.51 -5.93
N PRO A 47 8.07 9.47 -6.74
CA PRO A 47 7.83 9.25 -8.17
C PRO A 47 9.06 8.81 -8.95
N GLU A 48 10.25 9.32 -8.62
CA GLU A 48 11.50 8.94 -9.30
C GLU A 48 11.78 7.44 -9.13
N ARG A 49 11.74 6.96 -7.90
CA ARG A 49 12.02 5.55 -7.59
C ARG A 49 10.96 4.61 -8.15
N ARG A 50 9.69 4.99 -8.02
CA ARG A 50 8.59 4.20 -8.60
C ARG A 50 8.67 4.11 -10.12
N LEU A 51 9.04 5.19 -10.80
CA LEU A 51 9.21 5.18 -12.25
C LEU A 51 10.39 4.32 -12.70
N ASP A 52 11.51 4.36 -11.99
CA ASP A 52 12.65 3.50 -12.29
C ASP A 52 12.25 2.02 -12.21
N MET A 53 11.52 1.65 -11.18
CA MET A 53 11.02 0.29 -11.01
C MET A 53 9.99 -0.09 -12.08
N ILE A 54 9.01 0.78 -12.38
CA ILE A 54 8.01 0.55 -13.43
C ILE A 54 8.70 0.39 -14.80
N ALA A 55 9.68 1.22 -15.11
CA ALA A 55 10.46 1.12 -16.33
C ALA A 55 11.21 -0.21 -16.43
N TYR A 56 11.90 -0.59 -15.36
CA TYR A 56 12.64 -1.83 -15.27
C TYR A 56 11.73 -3.06 -15.50
N GLN A 57 10.62 -3.15 -14.78
CA GLN A 57 9.75 -4.32 -14.84
C GLN A 57 8.91 -4.38 -16.12
N SER A 58 8.46 -3.24 -16.65
CA SER A 58 7.69 -3.20 -17.90
C SER A 58 8.57 -3.36 -19.15
N GLY A 59 9.89 -3.25 -19.01
CA GLY A 59 10.81 -3.20 -20.13
C GLY A 59 10.66 -1.93 -21.00
N LEU A 60 9.94 -0.92 -20.51
CA LEU A 60 9.74 0.32 -21.22
C LEU A 60 10.86 1.32 -20.91
N PRO A 61 11.36 2.06 -21.92
CA PRO A 61 12.26 3.18 -21.66
C PRO A 61 11.61 4.20 -20.70
N ARG A 62 12.33 4.64 -19.69
CA ARG A 62 11.83 5.54 -18.64
C ARG A 62 11.17 6.81 -19.20
N PHE A 63 11.71 7.38 -20.30
CA PHE A 63 11.14 8.59 -20.91
C PHE A 63 9.68 8.43 -21.38
N MET A 64 9.26 7.22 -21.73
CA MET A 64 7.88 6.94 -22.18
C MET A 64 6.85 7.05 -21.05
N ILE A 65 7.28 6.82 -19.81
CA ILE A 65 6.42 6.81 -18.63
C ILE A 65 6.62 8.02 -17.70
N THR A 66 7.55 8.93 -18.04
CA THR A 66 7.87 10.11 -17.21
C THR A 66 6.64 10.99 -16.89
N HIS A 67 5.65 11.01 -17.79
CA HIS A 67 4.42 11.75 -17.58
C HIS A 67 3.64 11.29 -16.33
N MET A 68 3.82 10.06 -15.85
CA MET A 68 3.17 9.55 -14.64
C MET A 68 3.52 10.35 -13.38
N GLN A 69 4.69 11.00 -13.35
CA GLN A 69 5.07 11.90 -12.23
C GLN A 69 4.12 13.09 -12.07
N ARG A 70 3.44 13.48 -13.15
CA ARG A 70 2.55 14.65 -13.18
C ARG A 70 1.09 14.28 -12.95
N VAL A 71 0.78 12.99 -12.82
CA VAL A 71 -0.58 12.54 -12.57
C VAL A 71 -0.97 12.95 -11.16
N GLN A 72 -2.01 13.77 -11.06
CA GLN A 72 -2.60 14.23 -9.82
C GLN A 72 -3.85 13.42 -9.53
N THR A 73 -4.06 13.12 -8.27
CA THR A 73 -5.27 12.49 -7.77
C THR A 73 -6.32 13.54 -7.40
N ASN A 74 -7.51 13.13 -6.96
CA ASN A 74 -8.48 14.05 -6.38
C ASN A 74 -8.27 14.26 -4.87
N ALA A 75 -7.44 13.43 -4.24
CA ALA A 75 -7.16 13.50 -2.81
C ALA A 75 -6.27 14.69 -2.45
N VAL A 76 -6.47 15.21 -1.25
CA VAL A 76 -5.59 16.18 -0.60
C VAL A 76 -4.88 15.48 0.54
N LEU A 77 -3.56 15.59 0.59
CA LEU A 77 -2.75 14.91 1.60
C LEU A 77 -3.05 15.49 2.99
N ASN A 78 -3.33 14.60 3.95
CA ASN A 78 -3.64 14.95 5.35
C ASN A 78 -4.78 15.97 5.51
N ALA A 79 -5.73 15.99 4.58
CA ALA A 79 -6.92 16.83 4.70
C ALA A 79 -7.68 16.53 6.00
N PRO A 80 -8.33 17.52 6.62
CA PRO A 80 -9.14 17.29 7.81
C PRO A 80 -10.23 16.26 7.54
N LEU A 81 -10.44 15.35 8.48
CA LEU A 81 -11.53 14.37 8.41
C LEU A 81 -12.87 15.13 8.39
N LEU A 82 -13.75 14.75 7.48
CA LEU A 82 -15.11 15.23 7.50
C LEU A 82 -15.83 14.66 8.72
N ALA A 83 -16.32 15.55 9.60
CA ALA A 83 -17.12 15.13 10.75
C ALA A 83 -18.34 14.33 10.29
N GLN A 84 -18.56 13.19 10.88
CA GLN A 84 -19.70 12.31 10.61
C GLN A 84 -20.38 11.94 11.93
N ASP A 85 -21.71 11.86 11.90
CA ASP A 85 -22.51 11.46 13.07
C ASP A 85 -22.46 9.95 13.35
N GLN A 86 -21.88 9.17 12.44
CA GLN A 86 -21.84 7.71 12.52
C GLN A 86 -20.43 7.20 12.19
N LYS A 87 -20.12 5.99 12.70
CA LYS A 87 -18.89 5.28 12.37
C LYS A 87 -18.81 5.02 10.86
N THR A 88 -17.67 5.33 10.27
CA THR A 88 -17.42 5.17 8.84
C THR A 88 -17.09 3.71 8.52
N PRO A 89 -17.76 3.09 7.52
CA PRO A 89 -17.34 1.78 7.03
C PRO A 89 -15.90 1.79 6.56
N VAL A 90 -15.18 0.70 6.81
CA VAL A 90 -13.77 0.55 6.40
C VAL A 90 -13.65 -0.60 5.41
N VAL A 91 -12.92 -0.36 4.32
CA VAL A 91 -12.53 -1.35 3.33
C VAL A 91 -11.02 -1.51 3.36
N LEU A 92 -10.54 -2.74 3.53
CA LEU A 92 -9.13 -3.08 3.35
C LEU A 92 -8.89 -3.51 1.90
N PHE A 93 -7.91 -2.90 1.26
CA PHE A 93 -7.49 -3.24 -0.09
C PHE A 93 -6.11 -3.92 -0.06
N SER A 94 -6.04 -5.12 -0.61
CA SER A 94 -4.81 -5.87 -0.83
C SER A 94 -4.54 -5.93 -2.33
N HIS A 95 -3.41 -5.41 -2.76
CA HIS A 95 -3.01 -5.41 -4.17
C HIS A 95 -2.77 -6.82 -4.73
N GLY A 96 -2.79 -6.96 -6.06
CA GLY A 96 -2.41 -8.20 -6.75
C GLY A 96 -0.93 -8.53 -6.60
N LEU A 97 -0.49 -9.64 -7.22
CA LEU A 97 0.93 -9.97 -7.35
C LEU A 97 1.64 -8.83 -8.09
N SER A 98 2.80 -8.43 -7.63
CA SER A 98 3.53 -7.26 -8.17
C SER A 98 2.71 -5.97 -8.26
N GLY A 99 1.62 -5.85 -7.48
CA GLY A 99 0.85 -4.62 -7.39
C GLY A 99 1.47 -3.61 -6.42
N MET A 100 0.73 -2.55 -6.11
CA MET A 100 1.14 -1.54 -5.15
C MET A 100 -0.08 -0.94 -4.45
N LYS A 101 0.10 -0.37 -3.27
CA LYS A 101 -0.99 0.20 -2.45
C LYS A 101 -1.84 1.25 -3.19
N ASN A 102 -1.26 1.99 -4.13
CA ASN A 102 -1.95 3.05 -4.86
C ASN A 102 -2.50 2.63 -6.24
N GLN A 103 -2.41 1.35 -6.63
CA GLN A 103 -2.86 0.92 -7.97
C GLN A 103 -4.36 1.18 -8.21
N ASN A 104 -5.19 1.13 -7.18
CA ASN A 104 -6.64 1.32 -7.26
C ASN A 104 -7.10 2.67 -6.70
N THR A 105 -6.27 3.72 -6.83
CA THR A 105 -6.55 5.06 -6.29
C THR A 105 -7.91 5.61 -6.70
N ILE A 106 -8.32 5.45 -7.97
CA ILE A 106 -9.61 5.96 -8.47
C ILE A 106 -10.77 5.32 -7.70
N GLN A 107 -10.74 4.00 -7.50
CA GLN A 107 -11.78 3.29 -6.74
C GLN A 107 -11.77 3.70 -5.27
N ALA A 108 -10.59 3.83 -4.68
CA ALA A 108 -10.44 4.26 -3.29
C ALA A 108 -10.98 5.69 -3.07
N GLU A 109 -10.67 6.62 -3.97
CA GLU A 109 -11.21 7.98 -3.92
C GLU A 109 -12.73 8.02 -4.10
N MET A 110 -13.25 7.19 -5.02
CA MET A 110 -14.69 7.08 -5.23
C MET A 110 -15.39 6.57 -3.96
N LEU A 111 -14.89 5.52 -3.33
CA LEU A 111 -15.43 5.00 -2.07
C LEU A 111 -15.35 6.06 -0.96
N ALA A 112 -14.22 6.77 -0.83
CA ALA A 112 -14.07 7.82 0.16
C ALA A 112 -15.06 8.97 -0.05
N SER A 113 -15.34 9.34 -1.30
CA SER A 113 -16.35 10.36 -1.63
C SER A 113 -17.78 9.94 -1.27
N HIS A 114 -18.02 8.64 -1.05
CA HIS A 114 -19.31 8.09 -0.61
C HIS A 114 -19.33 7.72 0.90
N GLY A 115 -18.39 8.22 1.66
CA GLY A 115 -18.40 8.02 3.12
C GLY A 115 -17.72 6.74 3.59
N ILE A 116 -16.91 6.08 2.76
CA ILE A 116 -16.22 4.83 3.09
C ILE A 116 -14.72 5.09 3.22
N THR A 117 -14.12 4.69 4.32
CA THR A 117 -12.67 4.73 4.47
C THR A 117 -12.03 3.54 3.78
N VAL A 118 -11.01 3.78 2.95
CA VAL A 118 -10.26 2.72 2.29
C VAL A 118 -8.83 2.72 2.80
N ILE A 119 -8.34 1.57 3.25
CA ILE A 119 -6.98 1.36 3.72
C ILE A 119 -6.30 0.35 2.80
N SER A 120 -5.20 0.75 2.20
CA SER A 120 -4.38 -0.09 1.34
C SER A 120 -2.97 -0.20 1.88
N VAL A 121 -2.37 -1.38 1.75
CA VAL A 121 -0.99 -1.65 2.17
C VAL A 121 -0.16 -2.21 1.02
N ASP A 122 1.12 -1.88 0.99
CA ASP A 122 2.11 -2.64 0.25
C ASP A 122 2.51 -3.85 1.11
N HIS A 123 2.37 -5.05 0.55
CA HIS A 123 2.95 -6.27 1.13
C HIS A 123 4.44 -6.28 0.75
N ALA A 124 5.30 -5.84 1.65
CA ALA A 124 6.74 -5.76 1.41
C ALA A 124 7.28 -7.05 0.80
N TYR A 125 8.18 -6.95 -0.19
CA TYR A 125 8.76 -8.04 -0.98
C TYR A 125 7.78 -8.81 -1.91
N ASP A 126 6.46 -8.57 -1.80
CA ASP A 126 5.42 -9.08 -2.72
C ASP A 126 4.73 -7.95 -3.51
N ALA A 127 4.87 -6.71 -3.07
CA ALA A 127 4.56 -5.52 -3.84
C ALA A 127 5.65 -5.24 -4.87
N TYR A 128 5.30 -4.49 -5.88
CA TYR A 128 6.21 -4.04 -6.94
C TYR A 128 7.46 -3.36 -6.40
N LEU A 129 7.25 -2.47 -5.45
CA LEU A 129 8.27 -1.83 -4.63
C LEU A 129 7.57 -1.23 -3.41
N THR A 130 8.03 -1.57 -2.22
CA THR A 130 7.65 -0.87 -1.00
C THR A 130 8.75 0.12 -0.65
N ILE A 131 8.40 1.38 -0.42
CA ILE A 131 9.32 2.41 0.05
C ILE A 131 8.84 2.87 1.42
N PHE A 132 9.72 2.79 2.40
CA PHE A 132 9.46 3.16 3.78
C PHE A 132 9.82 4.62 4.05
N ALA A 133 9.35 5.16 5.17
CA ALA A 133 9.55 6.56 5.53
C ALA A 133 11.03 6.94 5.76
N ASP A 134 11.85 5.98 6.14
CA ASP A 134 13.30 6.14 6.30
C ASP A 134 14.08 6.05 4.98
N GLY A 135 13.38 5.84 3.86
CA GLY A 135 13.97 5.69 2.53
C GLY A 135 14.47 4.29 2.21
N SER A 136 14.36 3.34 3.13
CA SER A 136 14.65 1.94 2.84
C SER A 136 13.60 1.33 1.91
N GLU A 137 13.98 0.30 1.17
CA GLU A 137 13.14 -0.28 0.12
C GLU A 137 13.02 -1.80 0.31
N ALA A 138 11.85 -2.33 0.02
CA ALA A 138 11.62 -3.76 -0.16
C ALA A 138 11.23 -4.03 -1.61
N ASP A 139 12.15 -4.64 -2.34
CA ASP A 139 12.01 -5.00 -3.74
C ASP A 139 11.09 -6.22 -3.94
N TYR A 140 10.60 -6.39 -5.17
CA TYR A 140 9.77 -7.54 -5.52
C TYR A 140 10.59 -8.83 -5.59
N ARG A 141 10.29 -9.81 -4.73
CA ARG A 141 10.99 -11.10 -4.64
C ARG A 141 10.13 -12.31 -4.94
N SER A 142 8.93 -12.10 -5.47
CA SER A 142 7.99 -13.17 -5.80
C SER A 142 7.96 -13.53 -7.29
N SER A 143 8.94 -13.09 -8.08
CA SER A 143 9.02 -13.32 -9.54
C SER A 143 9.08 -14.80 -9.94
N ASP A 144 9.66 -15.65 -9.10
CA ASP A 144 9.73 -17.10 -9.35
C ASP A 144 8.34 -17.78 -9.39
N THR A 145 7.30 -17.08 -8.98
CA THR A 145 5.91 -17.54 -9.09
C THR A 145 5.52 -17.80 -10.54
N GLU A 146 6.00 -16.95 -11.47
CA GLU A 146 5.62 -16.98 -12.88
C GLU A 146 6.13 -18.23 -13.61
N ASN A 147 7.19 -18.86 -13.08
CA ASN A 147 7.82 -20.04 -13.67
C ASN A 147 7.33 -21.35 -13.06
N ARG A 148 6.31 -21.33 -12.19
CA ARG A 148 5.82 -22.49 -11.46
C ARG A 148 4.37 -22.77 -11.79
N THR A 149 3.99 -24.05 -11.79
CA THR A 149 2.60 -24.48 -12.03
C THR A 149 2.22 -25.60 -11.05
N GLY A 150 0.93 -25.85 -10.86
CA GLY A 150 0.40 -26.93 -10.04
C GLY A 150 0.88 -26.89 -8.59
N GLU A 151 1.29 -28.02 -8.06
CA GLU A 151 1.72 -28.16 -6.66
C GLU A 151 2.96 -27.32 -6.33
N ALA A 152 3.90 -27.20 -7.27
CA ALA A 152 5.10 -26.39 -7.08
C ALA A 152 4.76 -24.89 -6.95
N PHE A 153 3.75 -24.41 -7.68
CA PHE A 153 3.21 -23.08 -7.53
C PHE A 153 2.60 -22.89 -6.15
N LEU A 154 1.74 -23.81 -5.73
CA LEU A 154 1.07 -23.71 -4.42
C LEU A 154 2.07 -23.77 -3.26
N ALA A 155 3.04 -24.66 -3.31
CA ALA A 155 4.07 -24.79 -2.27
C ALA A 155 4.91 -23.52 -2.14
N PHE A 156 5.24 -22.87 -3.25
CA PHE A 156 5.99 -21.62 -3.25
C PHE A 156 5.12 -20.41 -2.82
N ARG A 157 3.88 -20.37 -3.27
CA ARG A 157 2.99 -19.21 -3.07
C ARG A 157 2.27 -19.19 -1.72
N SER A 158 1.97 -20.36 -1.13
CA SER A 158 1.21 -20.44 0.12
C SER A 158 1.85 -19.67 1.30
N PRO A 159 3.18 -19.76 1.55
CA PRO A 159 3.80 -18.95 2.61
C PRO A 159 3.64 -17.45 2.41
N GLN A 160 3.77 -16.98 1.17
CA GLN A 160 3.59 -15.56 0.83
C GLN A 160 2.15 -15.09 1.04
N LEU A 161 1.16 -15.91 0.63
CA LEU A 161 -0.26 -15.62 0.87
C LEU A 161 -0.57 -15.58 2.37
N ASN A 162 -0.01 -16.52 3.15
CA ASN A 162 -0.16 -16.48 4.60
C ASN A 162 0.42 -15.22 5.23
N THR A 163 1.57 -14.75 4.74
CA THR A 163 2.17 -13.48 5.16
C THR A 163 1.23 -12.31 4.85
N ARG A 164 0.64 -12.27 3.65
CA ARG A 164 -0.32 -11.22 3.26
C ARG A 164 -1.59 -11.24 4.12
N VAL A 165 -2.11 -12.43 4.42
CA VAL A 165 -3.26 -12.57 5.33
C VAL A 165 -2.90 -12.04 6.72
N ALA A 166 -1.73 -12.40 7.25
CA ALA A 166 -1.26 -11.90 8.54
C ALA A 166 -1.04 -10.38 8.53
N ASP A 167 -0.57 -9.81 7.41
CA ASP A 167 -0.48 -8.34 7.24
C ASP A 167 -1.85 -7.66 7.38
N LEU A 168 -2.87 -8.21 6.72
CA LEU A 168 -4.23 -7.65 6.80
C LEU A 168 -4.84 -7.81 8.19
N VAL A 169 -4.61 -8.94 8.85
CA VAL A 169 -5.06 -9.15 10.25
C VAL A 169 -4.38 -8.15 11.19
N PHE A 170 -3.07 -7.93 11.02
CA PHE A 170 -2.34 -6.92 11.78
C PHE A 170 -2.92 -5.52 11.57
N VAL A 171 -3.21 -5.15 10.31
CA VAL A 171 -3.83 -3.85 9.98
C VAL A 171 -5.20 -3.70 10.64
N LEU A 172 -6.03 -4.74 10.63
CA LEU A 172 -7.33 -4.73 11.32
C LEU A 172 -7.18 -4.48 12.81
N ASN A 173 -6.30 -5.25 13.46
CA ASN A 173 -6.05 -5.11 14.90
C ASN A 173 -5.54 -3.70 15.26
N GLU A 174 -4.68 -3.11 14.44
CA GLU A 174 -4.19 -1.75 14.64
C GLU A 174 -5.27 -0.68 14.48
N ILE A 175 -6.21 -0.89 13.55
CA ILE A 175 -7.37 0.00 13.38
C ILE A 175 -8.27 -0.07 14.61
N GLU A 176 -8.61 -1.27 15.06
CA GLU A 176 -9.45 -1.47 16.25
C GLU A 176 -8.81 -0.85 17.48
N ARG A 177 -7.54 -1.14 17.75
CA ARG A 177 -6.80 -0.58 18.88
C ARG A 177 -6.81 0.96 18.86
N ARG A 178 -6.57 1.59 17.72
CA ARG A 178 -6.55 3.05 17.58
C ARG A 178 -7.94 3.67 17.66
N SER A 179 -8.97 2.94 17.26
CA SER A 179 -10.36 3.37 17.47
C SER A 179 -10.71 3.45 18.95
N ASP A 180 -10.35 2.39 19.69
CA ASP A 180 -10.63 2.31 21.12
C ASP A 180 -9.84 3.33 21.95
N GLU A 181 -8.66 3.77 21.50
CA GLU A 181 -7.86 4.81 22.17
C GLU A 181 -8.40 6.23 21.95
N ASN A 182 -9.28 6.43 20.96
CA ASN A 182 -9.85 7.74 20.62
C ASN A 182 -11.34 7.88 21.01
N ASP A 183 -11.96 6.84 21.57
CA ASP A 183 -13.30 6.86 22.18
C ASP A 183 -13.21 7.17 23.68
#